data_d817da904320b8f45947b267eebfd8ce
#
_entry.id   d817da904320b8f45947b267eebfd8ce
#
_cell.length_a   1.000
_cell.length_b   1.000
_cell.length_c   1.000
_cell.angle_alpha   90.00
_cell.angle_beta   90.00
_cell.angle_gamma   90.00
#
_symmetry.space_group_name_H-M   'P 1'
#
loop_
_entity.id
_entity.type
_entity.pdbx_description
1 polymer ?
#
loop_
_entity_poly.entity_id
_entity_poly.type
_entity_poly.pdbx_seq_one_letter_code
_entity_poly.pdbx_strand_id
1 'polypeptide(L)'
;MLDTASEMIESSGLTVSLDHISFEEVIQRAGVSRSAAYRRWPYKDLFFTDLLRELAGASRPATAYALAGSASAVAHLALAQLDRAGVVDGRNDLILELIREVGLGEYEITSRSPEWRTYIALHATFLSVLDEGLRGDLEAALGASEHGFISGVAAAWERLAEVVGYRLRAEIGATFKDLASLLVATLRGLVIMAPSTPEIGSRRVRAAPFGAAQARDWSLPALLMASIAFTFLEPDPGVVWDEERAGKARAVFGALSAGSG
;
A
#
# COMPACT_ATOMS: atom_id res chain seq x y z
N MET A 1 24.22 -17.18 -0.79
CA MET A 1 24.81 -15.86 -1.14
C MET A 1 23.74 -14.85 -1.55
N LEU A 2 22.81 -15.19 -2.45
CA LEU A 2 21.73 -14.26 -2.78
C LEU A 2 20.86 -13.99 -1.54
N ASP A 3 20.44 -15.02 -0.81
CA ASP A 3 19.71 -14.89 0.46
C ASP A 3 20.46 -13.99 1.47
N THR A 4 21.78 -14.22 1.64
CA THR A 4 22.61 -13.41 2.55
C THR A 4 22.66 -11.94 2.12
N ALA A 5 22.78 -11.67 0.81
CA ALA A 5 22.75 -10.30 0.31
C ALA A 5 21.36 -9.65 0.47
N SER A 6 20.30 -10.41 0.28
CA SER A 6 18.91 -9.94 0.54
C SER A 6 18.72 -9.59 2.01
N GLU A 7 19.17 -10.43 2.95
CA GLU A 7 19.15 -10.14 4.40
C GLU A 7 19.96 -8.88 4.75
N MET A 8 21.11 -8.67 4.10
CA MET A 8 21.91 -7.44 4.29
C MET A 8 21.14 -6.20 3.82
N ILE A 9 20.44 -6.29 2.69
CA ILE A 9 19.60 -5.22 2.17
C ILE A 9 18.39 -4.97 3.09
N GLU A 10 17.75 -6.00 3.58
CA GLU A 10 16.62 -5.87 4.53
C GLU A 10 17.04 -5.15 5.81
N SER A 11 18.26 -5.41 6.30
CA SER A 11 18.78 -4.79 7.51
C SER A 11 19.27 -3.34 7.32
N SER A 12 19.85 -3.02 6.17
CA SER A 12 20.46 -1.71 5.87
C SER A 12 19.61 -0.80 4.98
N GLY A 13 18.59 -1.36 4.33
CA GLY A 13 17.82 -0.75 3.26
C GLY A 13 18.52 -0.83 1.91
N LEU A 14 17.75 -0.92 0.83
CA LEU A 14 18.27 -0.78 -0.53
C LEU A 14 18.51 0.70 -0.81
N THR A 15 19.71 1.02 -1.30
CA THR A 15 19.98 2.33 -1.91
C THR A 15 19.73 2.26 -3.41
N VAL A 16 19.64 3.41 -4.08
CA VAL A 16 19.44 3.52 -5.54
C VAL A 16 20.56 2.84 -6.34
N SER A 17 21.72 2.62 -5.72
CA SER A 17 22.79 1.78 -6.25
C SER A 17 23.10 0.67 -5.25
N LEU A 18 23.49 -0.53 -5.75
CA LEU A 18 23.97 -1.63 -4.92
C LEU A 18 25.42 -1.44 -4.45
N ASP A 19 26.02 -0.27 -4.65
CA ASP A 19 27.43 0.00 -4.37
C ASP A 19 27.80 -0.16 -2.90
N HIS A 20 26.83 -0.05 -2.00
CA HIS A 20 27.02 -0.26 -0.55
C HIS A 20 27.06 -1.74 -0.18
N ILE A 21 26.71 -2.66 -1.08
CA ILE A 21 26.81 -4.10 -0.88
C ILE A 21 28.13 -4.58 -1.48
N SER A 22 29.05 -4.96 -0.63
CA SER A 22 30.33 -5.52 -1.09
C SER A 22 30.19 -7.00 -1.43
N PHE A 23 30.51 -7.38 -2.66
CA PHE A 23 30.53 -8.79 -3.08
C PHE A 23 31.43 -9.64 -2.17
N GLU A 24 32.58 -9.07 -1.74
CA GLU A 24 33.51 -9.74 -0.83
C GLU A 24 32.90 -9.94 0.57
N GLU A 25 32.15 -8.95 1.08
CA GLU A 25 31.47 -9.06 2.34
C GLU A 25 30.37 -10.12 2.30
N VAL A 26 29.62 -10.18 1.20
CA VAL A 26 28.62 -11.24 0.99
C VAL A 26 29.26 -12.62 0.99
N ILE A 27 30.42 -12.81 0.29
CA ILE A 27 31.18 -14.05 0.29
C ILE A 27 31.53 -14.46 1.73
N GLN A 28 32.05 -13.51 2.50
CA GLN A 28 32.47 -13.74 3.88
C GLN A 28 31.28 -14.11 4.78
N ARG A 29 30.19 -13.36 4.73
CA ARG A 29 29.00 -13.60 5.56
C ARG A 29 28.27 -14.89 5.19
N ALA A 30 28.23 -15.23 3.90
CA ALA A 30 27.64 -16.48 3.42
C ALA A 30 28.49 -17.73 3.73
N GLY A 31 29.73 -17.57 4.22
CA GLY A 31 30.62 -18.68 4.52
C GLY A 31 31.08 -19.49 3.28
N VAL A 32 31.04 -18.88 2.09
CA VAL A 32 31.36 -19.52 0.82
C VAL A 32 32.83 -19.23 0.46
N SER A 33 33.53 -20.21 -0.13
CA SER A 33 34.87 -19.94 -0.60
C SER A 33 34.88 -18.97 -1.78
N ARG A 34 35.90 -18.08 -1.83
CA ARG A 34 36.07 -17.15 -2.95
C ARG A 34 36.09 -17.86 -4.30
N SER A 35 36.80 -19.00 -4.40
CA SER A 35 36.87 -19.77 -5.64
C SER A 35 35.49 -20.31 -6.09
N ALA A 36 34.65 -20.70 -5.17
CA ALA A 36 33.28 -21.13 -5.48
C ALA A 36 32.41 -19.96 -5.95
N ALA A 37 32.50 -18.81 -5.27
CA ALA A 37 31.76 -17.61 -5.63
C ALA A 37 32.19 -17.11 -7.04
N TYR A 38 33.49 -16.93 -7.30
CA TYR A 38 33.99 -16.48 -8.60
C TYR A 38 33.81 -17.49 -9.74
N ARG A 39 33.70 -18.77 -9.43
CA ARG A 39 33.31 -19.78 -10.43
C ARG A 39 31.86 -19.60 -10.89
N ARG A 40 30.95 -19.21 -9.99
CA ARG A 40 29.53 -18.97 -10.29
C ARG A 40 29.32 -17.58 -10.88
N TRP A 41 29.98 -16.56 -10.34
CA TRP A 41 29.94 -15.18 -10.78
C TRP A 41 31.38 -14.66 -11.05
N PRO A 42 31.91 -14.86 -12.27
CA PRO A 42 33.25 -14.41 -12.63
C PRO A 42 33.45 -12.90 -12.47
N TYR A 43 32.38 -12.14 -12.61
CA TYR A 43 32.33 -10.69 -12.43
C TYR A 43 31.24 -10.32 -11.43
N LYS A 44 31.53 -9.33 -10.58
CA LYS A 44 30.59 -8.84 -9.56
C LYS A 44 29.22 -8.39 -10.16
N ASP A 45 29.23 -7.84 -11.35
CA ASP A 45 28.04 -7.34 -12.04
C ASP A 45 27.05 -8.48 -12.34
N LEU A 46 27.53 -9.69 -12.62
CA LEU A 46 26.68 -10.87 -12.79
C LEU A 46 25.99 -11.28 -11.49
N PHE A 47 26.68 -11.13 -10.35
CA PHE A 47 26.09 -11.37 -9.05
C PHE A 47 24.99 -10.35 -8.74
N PHE A 48 25.25 -9.07 -8.98
CA PHE A 48 24.28 -8.01 -8.75
C PHE A 48 23.08 -8.09 -9.68
N THR A 49 23.29 -8.55 -10.92
CA THR A 49 22.19 -8.86 -11.85
C THR A 49 21.27 -9.95 -11.30
N ASP A 50 21.85 -11.06 -10.83
CA ASP A 50 21.06 -12.15 -10.22
C ASP A 50 20.41 -11.71 -8.91
N LEU A 51 21.08 -10.88 -8.11
CA LEU A 51 20.50 -10.31 -6.87
C LEU A 51 19.30 -9.40 -7.16
N LEU A 52 19.37 -8.55 -8.18
CA LEU A 52 18.23 -7.72 -8.59
C LEU A 52 17.03 -8.57 -9.03
N ARG A 53 17.26 -9.65 -9.77
CA ARG A 53 16.19 -10.59 -10.15
C ARG A 53 15.55 -11.24 -8.93
N GLU A 54 16.36 -11.68 -7.97
CA GLU A 54 15.89 -12.29 -6.71
C GLU A 54 15.05 -11.29 -5.91
N LEU A 55 15.56 -10.09 -5.69
CA LEU A 55 14.86 -9.03 -4.97
C LEU A 55 13.55 -8.65 -5.66
N ALA A 56 13.53 -8.53 -6.99
CA ALA A 56 12.33 -8.23 -7.74
C ALA A 56 11.28 -9.35 -7.64
N GLY A 57 11.72 -10.61 -7.70
CA GLY A 57 10.84 -11.78 -7.56
C GLY A 57 10.30 -11.96 -6.14
N ALA A 58 11.10 -11.63 -5.13
CA ALA A 58 10.69 -11.67 -3.73
C ALA A 58 9.86 -10.44 -3.30
N SER A 59 9.93 -9.34 -4.06
CA SER A 59 9.28 -8.08 -3.73
C SER A 59 7.76 -8.20 -3.77
N ARG A 60 7.13 -8.15 -2.58
CA ARG A 60 5.67 -8.22 -2.42
C ARG A 60 5.21 -7.09 -1.52
N PRO A 61 4.93 -5.92 -2.08
CA PRO A 61 4.38 -4.84 -1.28
C PRO A 61 3.08 -5.30 -0.65
N ALA A 62 2.98 -5.18 0.66
CA ALA A 62 1.75 -5.40 1.38
C ALA A 62 1.18 -4.05 1.81
N THR A 63 -0.14 -3.88 1.73
CA THR A 63 -0.77 -2.75 2.44
C THR A 63 -0.63 -2.97 3.93
N ALA A 64 -0.68 -1.90 4.71
CA ALA A 64 -0.83 -2.00 6.15
C ALA A 64 -2.05 -2.87 6.52
N TYR A 65 -3.05 -2.91 5.64
CA TYR A 65 -4.27 -3.73 5.78
C TYR A 65 -4.07 -5.20 5.46
N ALA A 66 -3.07 -5.56 4.66
CA ALA A 66 -2.70 -6.94 4.42
C ALA A 66 -1.82 -7.52 5.53
N LEU A 67 -1.22 -6.65 6.36
CA LEU A 67 -0.50 -7.07 7.55
C LEU A 67 -1.51 -7.44 8.62
N ALA A 68 -1.39 -8.65 9.18
CA ALA A 68 -2.30 -9.20 10.17
C ALA A 68 -2.59 -8.19 11.31
N GLY A 69 -3.86 -7.91 11.59
CA GLY A 69 -4.32 -6.99 12.63
C GLY A 69 -4.93 -5.68 12.14
N SER A 70 -4.62 -5.21 10.93
CA SER A 70 -5.16 -3.92 10.44
C SER A 70 -6.60 -4.05 9.95
N ALA A 71 -7.00 -5.18 9.36
CA ALA A 71 -8.39 -5.44 9.02
C ALA A 71 -9.29 -5.40 10.26
N SER A 72 -8.81 -5.96 11.38
CA SER A 72 -9.48 -5.88 12.68
C SER A 72 -9.57 -4.45 13.21
N ALA A 73 -8.49 -3.65 13.10
CA ALA A 73 -8.51 -2.24 13.52
C ALA A 73 -9.52 -1.42 12.71
N VAL A 74 -9.57 -1.61 11.38
CA VAL A 74 -10.58 -0.99 10.51
C VAL A 74 -11.99 -1.42 10.90
N ALA A 75 -12.18 -2.71 11.17
CA ALA A 75 -13.46 -3.24 11.58
C ALA A 75 -13.93 -2.65 12.91
N HIS A 76 -13.05 -2.55 13.91
CA HIS A 76 -13.36 -1.89 15.18
C HIS A 76 -13.72 -0.41 15.00
N LEU A 77 -12.99 0.30 14.14
CA LEU A 77 -13.27 1.69 13.82
C LEU A 77 -14.64 1.84 13.17
N ALA A 78 -14.96 0.99 12.20
CA ALA A 78 -16.25 0.97 11.53
C ALA A 78 -17.40 0.69 12.50
N LEU A 79 -17.25 -0.28 13.39
CA LEU A 79 -18.23 -0.58 14.43
C LEU A 79 -18.46 0.60 15.36
N ALA A 80 -17.37 1.21 15.87
CA ALA A 80 -17.48 2.38 16.74
C ALA A 80 -18.17 3.57 16.06
N GLN A 81 -17.97 3.73 14.75
CA GLN A 81 -18.63 4.78 13.98
C GLN A 81 -20.12 4.47 13.74
N LEU A 82 -20.45 3.23 13.41
CA LEU A 82 -21.83 2.77 13.25
C LEU A 82 -22.64 2.91 14.55
N ASP A 83 -22.01 2.79 15.71
CA ASP A 83 -22.67 2.97 17.00
C ASP A 83 -22.89 4.44 17.36
N ARG A 84 -22.08 5.36 16.82
CA ARG A 84 -22.17 6.81 17.06
C ARG A 84 -23.11 7.52 16.08
N ALA A 85 -23.13 7.07 14.83
CA ALA A 85 -23.93 7.68 13.78
C ALA A 85 -25.37 7.16 13.85
N GLY A 86 -26.32 8.03 14.08
CA GLY A 86 -27.73 7.71 13.81
C GLY A 86 -27.91 7.28 12.35
N VAL A 87 -28.88 6.43 12.08
CA VAL A 87 -29.06 5.71 10.81
C VAL A 87 -29.23 6.64 9.59
N VAL A 88 -29.66 7.90 9.75
CA VAL A 88 -30.16 8.72 8.63
C VAL A 88 -29.06 9.29 7.72
N ASP A 89 -27.84 9.58 8.23
CA ASP A 89 -26.72 10.12 7.44
C ASP A 89 -25.40 9.34 7.66
N GLY A 90 -25.47 8.20 8.37
CA GLY A 90 -24.31 7.49 8.89
C GLY A 90 -23.36 6.90 7.83
N ARG A 91 -23.85 6.61 6.63
CA ARG A 91 -23.03 5.95 5.58
C ARG A 91 -21.91 6.85 5.06
N ASN A 92 -22.20 8.15 4.81
CA ASN A 92 -21.21 9.09 4.32
C ASN A 92 -20.14 9.37 5.40
N ASP A 93 -20.59 9.60 6.63
CA ASP A 93 -19.68 9.82 7.75
C ASP A 93 -18.86 8.56 8.08
N LEU A 94 -19.43 7.36 7.91
CA LEU A 94 -18.73 6.09 8.09
C LEU A 94 -17.56 5.96 7.11
N ILE A 95 -17.80 6.13 5.81
CA ILE A 95 -16.73 5.98 4.80
C ILE A 95 -15.67 7.07 4.95
N LEU A 96 -16.08 8.30 5.26
CA LEU A 96 -15.15 9.41 5.49
C LEU A 96 -14.26 9.17 6.71
N GLU A 97 -14.81 8.68 7.81
CA GLU A 97 -14.04 8.39 9.01
C GLU A 97 -13.07 7.22 8.78
N LEU A 98 -13.50 6.19 8.07
CA LEU A 98 -12.64 5.09 7.66
C LEU A 98 -11.47 5.59 6.81
N ILE A 99 -11.74 6.40 5.79
CA ILE A 99 -10.68 6.96 4.94
C ILE A 99 -9.75 7.87 5.74
N ARG A 100 -10.29 8.65 6.68
CA ARG A 100 -9.51 9.59 7.51
C ARG A 100 -8.49 8.87 8.38
N GLU A 101 -8.90 7.82 9.06
CA GLU A 101 -8.00 7.05 9.94
C GLU A 101 -7.08 6.13 9.15
N VAL A 102 -7.67 5.42 8.18
CA VAL A 102 -6.95 4.51 7.30
C VAL A 102 -5.88 5.21 6.49
N GLY A 103 -6.21 6.37 5.89
CA GLY A 103 -5.27 7.09 5.05
C GLY A 103 -4.07 7.63 5.82
N LEU A 104 -4.25 7.99 7.10
CA LEU A 104 -3.13 8.35 7.97
C LEU A 104 -2.30 7.11 8.34
N GLY A 105 -2.96 6.03 8.75
CA GLY A 105 -2.29 4.80 9.17
C GLY A 105 -1.47 4.17 8.04
N GLU A 106 -2.01 4.08 6.83
CA GLU A 106 -1.29 3.58 5.64
C GLU A 106 -0.04 4.42 5.34
N TYR A 107 -0.16 5.74 5.40
CA TYR A 107 0.97 6.63 5.19
C TYR A 107 2.06 6.41 6.26
N GLU A 108 1.69 6.35 7.54
CA GLU A 108 2.64 6.19 8.64
C GLU A 108 3.36 4.84 8.60
N ILE A 109 2.64 3.76 8.31
CA ILE A 109 3.22 2.41 8.21
C ILE A 109 4.13 2.33 6.98
N THR A 110 3.64 2.76 5.81
CA THR A 110 4.41 2.70 4.56
C THR A 110 5.68 3.55 4.65
N SER A 111 5.62 4.75 5.24
CA SER A 111 6.78 5.63 5.38
C SER A 111 7.87 5.08 6.31
N ARG A 112 7.52 4.19 7.24
CA ARG A 112 8.45 3.55 8.19
C ARG A 112 8.91 2.16 7.77
N SER A 113 8.24 1.52 6.81
CA SER A 113 8.52 0.14 6.40
C SER A 113 9.83 0.04 5.62
N PRO A 114 10.78 -0.81 6.05
CA PRO A 114 11.98 -1.12 5.26
C PRO A 114 11.65 -1.81 3.94
N GLU A 115 10.64 -2.67 3.92
CA GLU A 115 10.17 -3.39 2.73
C GLU A 115 9.69 -2.41 1.66
N TRP A 116 8.92 -1.40 2.06
CA TRP A 116 8.48 -0.34 1.15
C TRP A 116 9.63 0.49 0.60
N ARG A 117 10.64 0.82 1.44
CA ARG A 117 11.85 1.52 0.95
C ARG A 117 12.60 0.70 -0.07
N THR A 118 12.78 -0.60 0.20
CA THR A 118 13.41 -1.54 -0.73
C THR A 118 12.64 -1.63 -2.04
N TYR A 119 11.30 -1.73 -1.96
CA TYR A 119 10.44 -1.77 -3.14
C TYR A 119 10.53 -0.51 -4.00
N ILE A 120 10.50 0.67 -3.40
CA ILE A 120 10.66 1.96 -4.09
C ILE A 120 12.07 2.06 -4.72
N ALA A 121 13.11 1.64 -3.99
CA ALA A 121 14.47 1.67 -4.51
C ALA A 121 14.68 0.71 -5.70
N LEU A 122 14.05 -0.47 -5.68
CA LEU A 122 14.03 -1.38 -6.83
C LEU A 122 13.41 -0.75 -8.08
N HIS A 123 12.28 -0.05 -7.92
CA HIS A 123 11.64 0.66 -9.02
C HIS A 123 12.52 1.80 -9.55
N ALA A 124 13.19 2.55 -8.67
CA ALA A 124 14.13 3.59 -9.06
C ALA A 124 15.34 3.01 -9.82
N THR A 125 15.87 1.88 -9.34
CA THR A 125 16.97 1.14 -10.00
C THR A 125 16.55 0.64 -11.38
N PHE A 126 15.33 0.09 -11.49
CA PHE A 126 14.77 -0.36 -12.77
C PHE A 126 14.76 0.73 -13.85
N LEU A 127 14.47 1.98 -13.48
CA LEU A 127 14.50 3.10 -14.43
C LEU A 127 15.87 3.35 -15.05
N SER A 128 16.96 2.94 -14.39
CA SER A 128 18.35 3.14 -14.83
C SER A 128 19.00 1.90 -15.46
N VAL A 129 18.31 0.76 -15.50
CA VAL A 129 18.85 -0.47 -16.11
C VAL A 129 18.93 -0.31 -17.64
N LEU A 130 20.15 -0.46 -18.17
CA LEU A 130 20.43 -0.34 -19.61
C LEU A 130 20.42 -1.68 -20.34
N ASP A 131 20.72 -2.77 -19.65
CA ASP A 131 20.68 -4.13 -20.20
C ASP A 131 19.25 -4.55 -20.48
N GLU A 132 18.90 -4.80 -21.75
CA GLU A 132 17.54 -5.11 -22.19
C GLU A 132 17.03 -6.44 -21.63
N GLY A 133 17.90 -7.44 -21.47
CA GLY A 133 17.53 -8.74 -20.93
C GLY A 133 17.16 -8.63 -19.43
N LEU A 134 18.03 -7.99 -18.66
CA LEU A 134 17.77 -7.72 -17.24
C LEU A 134 16.52 -6.84 -17.06
N ARG A 135 16.38 -5.81 -17.90
CA ARG A 135 15.21 -4.93 -17.88
C ARG A 135 13.92 -5.73 -18.07
N GLY A 136 13.86 -6.63 -19.06
CA GLY A 136 12.69 -7.47 -19.30
C GLY A 136 12.36 -8.40 -18.13
N ASP A 137 13.38 -9.01 -17.51
CA ASP A 137 13.19 -9.86 -16.33
C ASP A 137 12.64 -9.08 -15.14
N LEU A 138 13.19 -7.88 -14.87
CA LEU A 138 12.73 -7.02 -13.78
C LEU A 138 11.32 -6.47 -14.04
N GLU A 139 11.01 -6.06 -15.29
CA GLU A 139 9.68 -5.61 -15.69
C GLU A 139 8.63 -6.70 -15.44
N ALA A 140 8.93 -7.93 -15.84
CA ALA A 140 8.02 -9.06 -15.63
C ALA A 140 7.77 -9.33 -14.13
N ALA A 141 8.85 -9.37 -13.33
CA ALA A 141 8.77 -9.65 -11.89
C ALA A 141 8.06 -8.53 -11.12
N LEU A 142 8.48 -7.29 -11.30
CA LEU A 142 7.87 -6.12 -10.64
C LEU A 142 6.43 -5.90 -11.11
N GLY A 143 6.16 -6.09 -12.41
CA GLY A 143 4.83 -5.97 -12.98
C GLY A 143 3.85 -7.00 -12.39
N ALA A 144 4.27 -8.25 -12.23
CA ALA A 144 3.45 -9.29 -11.61
C ALA A 144 3.12 -8.95 -10.14
N SER A 145 4.13 -8.48 -9.37
CA SER A 145 3.95 -8.03 -7.99
C SER A 145 3.00 -6.86 -7.90
N GLU A 146 3.18 -5.85 -8.75
CA GLU A 146 2.34 -4.64 -8.81
C GLU A 146 0.89 -4.96 -9.14
N HIS A 147 0.65 -5.77 -10.17
CA HIS A 147 -0.71 -6.17 -10.56
C HIS A 147 -1.41 -6.96 -9.45
N GLY A 148 -0.70 -7.83 -8.76
CA GLY A 148 -1.23 -8.55 -7.60
C GLY A 148 -1.64 -7.61 -6.48
N PHE A 149 -0.78 -6.65 -6.14
CA PHE A 149 -1.02 -5.66 -5.11
C PHE A 149 -2.21 -4.75 -5.44
N ILE A 150 -2.24 -4.14 -6.64
CA ILE A 150 -3.35 -3.30 -7.09
C ILE A 150 -4.66 -4.09 -7.10
N SER A 151 -4.65 -5.35 -7.54
CA SER A 151 -5.85 -6.19 -7.54
C SER A 151 -6.37 -6.44 -6.12
N GLY A 152 -5.48 -6.64 -5.14
CA GLY A 152 -5.83 -6.78 -3.73
C GLY A 152 -6.47 -5.50 -3.16
N VAL A 153 -5.88 -4.34 -3.43
CA VAL A 153 -6.42 -3.04 -3.02
C VAL A 153 -7.77 -2.78 -3.67
N ALA A 154 -7.91 -3.05 -4.97
CA ALA A 154 -9.16 -2.90 -5.71
C ALA A 154 -10.29 -3.75 -5.12
N ALA A 155 -10.02 -5.02 -4.83
CA ALA A 155 -10.98 -5.92 -4.21
C ALA A 155 -11.38 -5.48 -2.79
N ALA A 156 -10.46 -4.87 -2.02
CA ALA A 156 -10.78 -4.31 -0.70
C ALA A 156 -11.72 -3.10 -0.81
N TRP A 157 -11.46 -2.20 -1.74
CA TRP A 157 -12.32 -1.04 -2.01
C TRP A 157 -13.70 -1.44 -2.53
N GLU A 158 -13.77 -2.42 -3.44
CA GLU A 158 -15.04 -2.96 -3.95
C GLU A 158 -15.90 -3.53 -2.83
N ARG A 159 -15.32 -4.37 -1.96
CA ARG A 159 -16.02 -4.91 -0.79
C ARG A 159 -16.48 -3.82 0.19
N LEU A 160 -15.61 -2.83 0.46
CA LEU A 160 -15.98 -1.71 1.31
C LEU A 160 -17.16 -0.93 0.72
N ALA A 161 -17.08 -0.58 -0.56
CA ALA A 161 -18.13 0.14 -1.27
C ALA A 161 -19.47 -0.63 -1.23
N GLU A 162 -19.43 -1.95 -1.48
CA GLU A 162 -20.61 -2.81 -1.39
C GLU A 162 -21.21 -2.78 0.03
N VAL A 163 -20.41 -2.95 1.08
CA VAL A 163 -20.88 -2.97 2.47
C VAL A 163 -21.55 -1.66 2.85
N VAL A 164 -20.92 -0.53 2.51
CA VAL A 164 -21.45 0.81 2.86
C VAL A 164 -22.48 1.36 1.86
N GLY A 165 -22.79 0.60 0.80
CA GLY A 165 -23.79 1.00 -0.20
C GLY A 165 -23.30 2.13 -1.12
N TYR A 166 -22.04 2.08 -1.53
CA TYR A 166 -21.45 2.94 -2.55
C TYR A 166 -21.20 2.17 -3.84
N ARG A 167 -21.09 2.88 -4.96
CA ARG A 167 -20.74 2.35 -6.27
C ARG A 167 -19.76 3.28 -6.99
N LEU A 168 -19.13 2.78 -8.04
CA LEU A 168 -18.40 3.63 -8.96
C LEU A 168 -19.37 4.53 -9.75
N ARG A 169 -18.98 5.78 -9.95
CA ARG A 169 -19.71 6.73 -10.79
C ARG A 169 -19.70 6.25 -12.25
N ALA A 170 -20.88 6.07 -12.81
CA ALA A 170 -21.02 5.54 -14.17
C ALA A 170 -20.44 6.49 -15.24
N GLU A 171 -20.51 7.79 -15.01
CA GLU A 171 -20.00 8.82 -15.92
C GLU A 171 -18.48 8.85 -16.07
N ILE A 172 -17.73 8.28 -15.10
CA ILE A 172 -16.26 8.19 -15.17
C ILE A 172 -15.82 7.00 -16.02
N GLY A 173 -16.65 5.92 -16.09
CA GLY A 173 -16.31 4.71 -16.84
C GLY A 173 -15.07 3.97 -16.32
N ALA A 174 -14.70 4.21 -15.06
CA ALA A 174 -13.52 3.62 -14.42
C ALA A 174 -13.85 2.33 -13.66
N THR A 175 -12.81 1.59 -13.29
CA THR A 175 -12.88 0.37 -12.50
C THR A 175 -12.30 0.59 -11.09
N PHE A 176 -12.54 -0.36 -10.17
CA PHE A 176 -11.88 -0.35 -8.87
C PHE A 176 -10.35 -0.52 -8.99
N LYS A 177 -9.84 -1.09 -10.09
CA LYS A 177 -8.40 -1.14 -10.34
C LYS A 177 -7.83 0.25 -10.68
N ASP A 178 -8.58 1.08 -11.40
CA ASP A 178 -8.17 2.45 -11.71
C ASP A 178 -8.13 3.29 -10.43
N LEU A 179 -9.18 3.18 -9.59
CA LEU A 179 -9.20 3.80 -8.27
C LEU A 179 -8.00 3.35 -7.42
N ALA A 180 -7.76 2.05 -7.31
CA ALA A 180 -6.66 1.48 -6.54
C ALA A 180 -5.30 1.96 -7.06
N SER A 181 -5.10 1.99 -8.38
CA SER A 181 -3.85 2.47 -9.01
C SER A 181 -3.54 3.91 -8.63
N LEU A 182 -4.54 4.79 -8.65
CA LEU A 182 -4.37 6.20 -8.28
C LEU A 182 -4.08 6.37 -6.79
N LEU A 183 -4.79 5.64 -5.92
CA LEU A 183 -4.56 5.66 -4.47
C LEU A 183 -3.13 5.20 -4.13
N VAL A 184 -2.70 4.10 -4.71
CA VAL A 184 -1.37 3.52 -4.51
C VAL A 184 -0.27 4.45 -5.04
N ALA A 185 -0.40 4.97 -6.26
CA ALA A 185 0.55 5.90 -6.85
C ALA A 185 0.70 7.18 -6.01
N THR A 186 -0.42 7.70 -5.54
CA THR A 186 -0.47 8.91 -4.71
C THR A 186 0.21 8.68 -3.35
N LEU A 187 -0.11 7.59 -2.66
CA LEU A 187 0.51 7.26 -1.37
C LEU A 187 2.03 7.12 -1.51
N ARG A 188 2.50 6.43 -2.54
CA ARG A 188 3.94 6.29 -2.83
C ARG A 188 4.60 7.64 -3.09
N GLY A 189 3.96 8.50 -3.87
CA GLY A 189 4.46 9.85 -4.11
C GLY A 189 4.63 10.64 -2.81
N LEU A 190 3.65 10.58 -1.91
CA LEU A 190 3.73 11.24 -0.60
C LEU A 190 4.86 10.66 0.27
N VAL A 191 5.05 9.35 0.28
CA VAL A 191 6.13 8.68 1.03
C VAL A 191 7.51 9.06 0.49
N ILE A 192 7.67 9.15 -0.83
CA ILE A 192 8.94 9.59 -1.46
C ILE A 192 9.25 11.04 -1.10
N MET A 193 8.24 11.91 -1.03
CA MET A 193 8.42 13.34 -0.71
C MET A 193 8.64 13.61 0.77
N ALA A 194 8.14 12.77 1.65
CA ALA A 194 8.12 12.99 3.10
C ALA A 194 9.47 13.34 3.73
N PRO A 195 10.61 12.73 3.35
CA PRO A 195 11.91 13.08 3.93
C PRO A 195 12.34 14.52 3.67
N SER A 196 11.96 15.09 2.54
CA SER A 196 12.27 16.49 2.16
C SER A 196 11.15 17.48 2.50
N THR A 197 9.95 16.96 2.79
CA THR A 197 8.74 17.76 3.03
C THR A 197 7.96 17.16 4.21
N PRO A 198 8.52 17.21 5.45
CA PRO A 198 7.96 16.51 6.61
C PRO A 198 6.55 16.98 7.01
N GLU A 199 6.14 18.16 6.58
CA GLU A 199 4.78 18.68 6.77
C GLU A 199 3.70 17.82 6.08
N ILE A 200 4.04 17.00 5.09
CA ILE A 200 3.12 16.05 4.48
C ILE A 200 2.50 15.12 5.54
N GLY A 201 3.32 14.62 6.45
CA GLY A 201 2.87 13.73 7.53
C GLY A 201 2.29 14.46 8.74
N SER A 202 2.81 15.68 9.06
CA SER A 202 2.50 16.37 10.32
C SER A 202 1.35 17.36 10.21
N ARG A 203 1.12 17.97 9.04
CA ARG A 203 0.08 18.98 8.86
C ARG A 203 -1.31 18.38 9.04
N ARG A 204 -2.17 19.12 9.72
CA ARG A 204 -3.59 18.81 9.87
C ARG A 204 -4.43 19.96 9.31
N VAL A 205 -5.51 19.60 8.64
CA VAL A 205 -6.50 20.54 8.07
C VAL A 205 -7.83 20.24 8.73
N ARG A 206 -8.38 21.24 9.43
CA ARG A 206 -9.72 21.10 10.02
C ARG A 206 -10.77 21.42 8.98
N ALA A 207 -11.52 20.40 8.55
CA ALA A 207 -12.50 20.50 7.48
C ALA A 207 -13.65 19.49 7.64
N ALA A 208 -14.77 19.77 6.97
CA ALA A 208 -15.90 18.86 6.76
C ALA A 208 -16.05 18.61 5.25
N PRO A 209 -15.12 17.86 4.61
CA PRO A 209 -15.15 17.64 3.18
C PRO A 209 -16.25 16.64 2.78
N PHE A 210 -16.63 16.66 1.50
CA PHE A 210 -17.47 15.65 0.86
C PHE A 210 -18.82 15.40 1.57
N GLY A 211 -19.43 16.44 2.14
CA GLY A 211 -20.71 16.33 2.85
C GLY A 211 -20.60 15.71 4.24
N ALA A 212 -19.42 15.73 4.87
CA ALA A 212 -19.27 15.32 6.27
C ALA A 212 -20.14 16.16 7.19
N ALA A 213 -20.83 15.53 8.14
CA ALA A 213 -21.70 16.22 9.09
C ALA A 213 -20.93 17.13 10.05
N GLN A 214 -19.64 16.83 10.31
CA GLN A 214 -18.83 17.58 11.26
C GLN A 214 -17.41 17.80 10.75
N ALA A 215 -16.84 18.98 11.09
CA ALA A 215 -15.44 19.25 10.83
C ALA A 215 -14.53 18.38 11.72
N ARG A 216 -13.55 17.72 11.10
CA ARG A 216 -12.54 16.87 11.74
C ARG A 216 -11.14 17.34 11.32
N ASP A 217 -10.11 16.89 12.03
CA ASP A 217 -8.73 17.13 11.67
C ASP A 217 -8.28 16.04 10.69
N TRP A 218 -7.96 16.46 9.48
CA TRP A 218 -7.51 15.61 8.37
C TRP A 218 -6.01 15.71 8.21
N SER A 219 -5.31 14.59 8.07
CA SER A 219 -3.97 14.56 7.52
C SER A 219 -4.02 14.82 6.02
N LEU A 220 -2.93 15.34 5.43
CA LEU A 220 -2.87 15.52 3.98
C LEU A 220 -3.01 14.19 3.22
N PRO A 221 -2.37 13.07 3.64
CA PRO A 221 -2.59 11.76 3.00
C PRO A 221 -4.06 11.34 3.01
N ALA A 222 -4.73 11.44 4.17
CA ALA A 222 -6.14 11.06 4.29
C ALA A 222 -7.06 11.93 3.44
N LEU A 223 -6.84 13.26 3.44
CA LEU A 223 -7.62 14.19 2.63
C LEU A 223 -7.47 13.91 1.13
N LEU A 224 -6.24 13.60 0.69
CA LEU A 224 -5.96 13.26 -0.70
C LEU A 224 -6.60 11.93 -1.10
N MET A 225 -6.52 10.90 -0.24
CA MET A 225 -7.21 9.62 -0.48
C MET A 225 -8.73 9.80 -0.56
N ALA A 226 -9.32 10.61 0.33
CA ALA A 226 -10.74 10.95 0.26
C ALA A 226 -11.09 11.69 -1.05
N SER A 227 -10.26 12.64 -1.47
CA SER A 227 -10.46 13.38 -2.73
C SER A 227 -10.51 12.44 -3.94
N ILE A 228 -9.60 11.47 -4.00
CA ILE A 228 -9.60 10.47 -5.06
C ILE A 228 -10.84 9.57 -4.92
N ALA A 229 -11.08 8.99 -3.75
CA ALA A 229 -12.19 8.08 -3.54
C ALA A 229 -13.54 8.70 -3.91
N PHE A 230 -13.82 9.92 -3.44
CA PHE A 230 -15.09 10.61 -3.74
C PHE A 230 -15.18 11.18 -5.16
N THR A 231 -14.07 11.24 -5.90
CA THR A 231 -14.12 11.45 -7.34
C THR A 231 -14.70 10.24 -8.05
N PHE A 232 -14.35 9.03 -7.61
CA PHE A 232 -14.75 7.77 -8.25
C PHE A 232 -16.05 7.20 -7.69
N LEU A 233 -16.33 7.43 -6.40
CA LEU A 233 -17.43 6.79 -5.68
C LEU A 233 -18.60 7.75 -5.45
N GLU A 234 -19.79 7.19 -5.51
CA GLU A 234 -21.04 7.84 -5.11
C GLU A 234 -21.90 6.89 -4.29
N PRO A 235 -22.84 7.41 -3.47
CA PRO A 235 -23.88 6.58 -2.88
C PRO A 235 -24.67 5.86 -3.96
N ASP A 236 -24.84 4.55 -3.81
CA ASP A 236 -25.69 3.77 -4.73
C ASP A 236 -27.16 4.14 -4.50
N PRO A 237 -27.87 4.70 -5.51
CA PRO A 237 -29.27 5.07 -5.39
C PRO A 237 -30.20 3.85 -5.23
N GLY A 238 -29.74 2.65 -5.63
CA GLY A 238 -30.46 1.40 -5.43
C GLY A 238 -30.36 0.86 -3.99
N VAL A 239 -29.50 1.44 -3.13
CA VAL A 239 -29.29 1.00 -1.77
C VAL A 239 -29.83 2.01 -0.78
N VAL A 240 -30.88 1.64 -0.07
CA VAL A 240 -31.40 2.41 1.07
C VAL A 240 -30.49 2.14 2.29
N TRP A 241 -30.01 3.21 2.91
CA TRP A 241 -29.22 3.12 4.14
C TRP A 241 -30.17 3.29 5.33
N ASP A 242 -30.61 2.16 5.87
CA ASP A 242 -31.52 2.04 7.02
C ASP A 242 -30.91 1.18 8.13
N GLU A 243 -31.68 0.89 9.18
CA GLU A 243 -31.23 0.05 10.29
C GLU A 243 -30.88 -1.38 9.87
N GLU A 244 -31.60 -1.95 8.90
CA GLU A 244 -31.30 -3.29 8.38
C GLU A 244 -29.93 -3.31 7.68
N ARG A 245 -29.69 -2.30 6.84
CA ARG A 245 -28.41 -2.18 6.13
C ARG A 245 -27.26 -1.89 7.09
N ALA A 246 -27.43 -1.01 8.05
CA ALA A 246 -26.46 -0.74 9.10
C ALA A 246 -26.17 -2.02 9.94
N GLY A 247 -27.20 -2.81 10.22
CA GLY A 247 -27.06 -4.11 10.88
C GLY A 247 -26.24 -5.11 10.07
N LYS A 248 -26.44 -5.19 8.74
CA LYS A 248 -25.61 -6.00 7.84
C LYS A 248 -24.16 -5.53 7.84
N ALA A 249 -23.91 -4.22 7.77
CA ALA A 249 -22.56 -3.66 7.85
C ALA A 249 -21.89 -4.02 9.20
N ARG A 250 -22.61 -3.91 10.33
CA ARG A 250 -22.11 -4.35 11.64
C ARG A 250 -21.74 -5.83 11.66
N ALA A 251 -22.56 -6.69 11.07
CA ALA A 251 -22.26 -8.12 11.01
C ALA A 251 -20.97 -8.42 10.23
N VAL A 252 -20.77 -7.75 9.08
CA VAL A 252 -19.56 -7.91 8.27
C VAL A 252 -18.32 -7.42 9.03
N PHE A 253 -18.35 -6.22 9.59
CA PHE A 253 -17.23 -5.69 10.37
C PHE A 253 -17.00 -6.48 11.66
N GLY A 254 -18.06 -6.98 12.32
CA GLY A 254 -17.95 -7.85 13.48
C GLY A 254 -17.23 -9.16 13.18
N ALA A 255 -17.54 -9.80 12.04
CA ALA A 255 -16.85 -10.99 11.60
C ALA A 255 -15.36 -10.73 11.29
N LEU A 256 -15.04 -9.60 10.66
CA LEU A 256 -13.65 -9.20 10.38
C LEU A 256 -12.86 -8.90 11.67
N SER A 257 -13.50 -8.32 12.69
CA SER A 257 -12.85 -8.05 13.97
C SER A 257 -12.56 -9.32 14.78
N ALA A 258 -13.41 -10.35 14.65
CA ALA A 258 -13.28 -11.61 15.38
C ALA A 258 -12.34 -12.63 14.71
N GLY A 259 -12.17 -12.54 13.37
CA GLY A 259 -11.38 -13.52 12.61
C GLY A 259 -9.86 -13.32 12.65
N SER A 260 -9.36 -12.37 13.45
CA SER A 260 -7.93 -12.02 13.56
C SER A 260 -7.29 -12.46 14.88
N GLY A 261 -7.94 -13.43 15.58
CA GLY A 261 -7.47 -14.03 16.82
C GLY A 261 -6.72 -15.33 16.62
#